data_4f44a065cc3952c750bfe953be1c144c
#
_entry.id   4f44a065cc3952c750bfe953be1c144c
#
_cell.length_a   1.000
_cell.length_b   1.000
_cell.length_c   1.000
_cell.angle_alpha   90.00
_cell.angle_beta   90.00
_cell.angle_gamma   90.00
#
_symmetry.space_group_name_H-M   'P 1'
#
loop_
_entity.id
_entity.type
_entity.pdbx_description
1 polymer ?
#
loop_
_entity_poly.entity_id
_entity_poly.type
_entity_poly.pdbx_seq_one_letter_code
_entity_poly.pdbx_strand_id
1 'polypeptide(L)'
;MLRATTLIRKAAVRADAVVDRVTLDHGARQALPATLTGVGGLGFTPALAKAAGLEDGDALRLEDGRLILVEAAPEALLEVRATNPARLLRLAWQLGGSHVPAEIAAEVLYVPASAAELVRGQGCTGTPVTRAFKPEREAHDHSQCGHDHGHDHTHAHSHGEAGQAHGQTHGQTHGQTHGHDHGHSHDHAHDHGHSHDHAHQDHGHVHGPDCKHDH
;
A
#
# COMPACT_ATOMS: atom_id res chain seq x y z
N MET A 1 -15.13 24.78 25.37
CA MET A 1 -14.82 23.36 25.12
C MET A 1 -13.39 23.31 24.61
N LEU A 2 -12.54 22.44 25.15
CA LEU A 2 -11.13 22.33 24.73
C LEU A 2 -11.06 21.88 23.27
N ARG A 3 -10.04 22.33 22.56
CA ARG A 3 -9.82 21.94 21.16
C ARG A 3 -8.52 21.16 21.04
N ALA A 4 -8.55 20.08 20.27
CA ALA A 4 -7.37 19.31 19.89
C ALA A 4 -6.90 19.77 18.50
N THR A 5 -5.75 20.46 18.44
CA THR A 5 -5.28 21.16 17.25
C THR A 5 -4.15 20.46 16.51
N THR A 6 -3.48 19.51 17.17
CA THR A 6 -2.29 18.87 16.60
C THR A 6 -2.32 17.37 16.86
N LEU A 7 -2.00 16.59 15.83
CA LEU A 7 -1.74 15.17 15.93
C LEU A 7 -0.25 14.93 16.25
N ILE A 8 0.00 14.17 17.31
CA ILE A 8 1.33 13.72 17.71
C ILE A 8 1.41 12.22 17.40
N ARG A 9 2.33 11.82 16.56
CA ARG A 9 2.52 10.40 16.23
C ARG A 9 3.13 9.63 17.40
N LYS A 10 2.79 8.38 17.55
CA LYS A 10 3.16 7.46 18.63
C LYS A 10 4.63 7.60 19.08
N ALA A 11 5.56 7.67 18.13
CA ALA A 11 7.00 7.78 18.43
C ALA A 11 7.41 9.08 19.14
N ALA A 12 6.56 10.14 19.07
CA ALA A 12 6.80 11.44 19.68
C ALA A 12 5.88 11.72 20.86
N VAL A 13 5.05 10.77 21.28
CA VAL A 13 4.14 10.93 22.41
C VAL A 13 4.93 10.88 23.72
N ARG A 14 4.77 11.92 24.52
CA ARG A 14 5.35 12.00 25.87
C ARG A 14 4.33 11.49 26.88
N ALA A 15 4.63 10.36 27.52
CA ALA A 15 3.73 9.71 28.46
C ALA A 15 3.37 10.59 29.67
N ASP A 16 4.32 11.43 30.11
CA ASP A 16 4.14 12.37 31.22
C ASP A 16 3.16 13.52 30.92
N ALA A 17 2.91 13.81 29.65
CA ALA A 17 1.96 14.84 29.20
C ALA A 17 0.55 14.26 28.88
N VAL A 18 0.38 12.95 28.91
CA VAL A 18 -0.91 12.29 28.67
C VAL A 18 -1.77 12.44 29.92
N VAL A 19 -2.92 13.11 29.77
CA VAL A 19 -3.87 13.37 30.88
C VAL A 19 -5.12 12.50 30.80
N ASP A 20 -5.46 12.00 29.61
CA ASP A 20 -6.62 11.15 29.35
C ASP A 20 -6.38 10.31 28.10
N ARG A 21 -7.28 9.39 27.81
CA ARG A 21 -7.27 8.56 26.63
C ARG A 21 -8.63 8.55 25.95
N VAL A 22 -8.66 8.35 24.64
CA VAL A 22 -9.90 8.15 23.88
C VAL A 22 -9.81 6.84 23.13
N THR A 23 -10.83 6.00 23.27
CA THR A 23 -10.90 4.70 22.60
C THR A 23 -11.81 4.83 21.37
N LEU A 24 -11.25 4.58 20.19
CA LEU A 24 -11.91 4.78 18.89
C LEU A 24 -11.80 3.51 18.04
N ASP A 25 -12.88 3.13 17.38
CA ASP A 25 -12.83 2.12 16.33
C ASP A 25 -12.07 2.64 15.11
N HIS A 26 -11.80 1.76 14.14
CA HIS A 26 -11.04 2.12 12.94
C HIS A 26 -11.75 3.24 12.16
N GLY A 27 -13.08 3.15 11.98
CA GLY A 27 -13.86 4.17 11.27
C GLY A 27 -13.75 5.55 11.92
N ALA A 28 -13.93 5.64 13.22
CA ALA A 28 -13.79 6.88 13.98
C ALA A 28 -12.35 7.42 13.98
N ARG A 29 -11.34 6.56 13.88
CA ARG A 29 -9.95 7.00 13.74
C ARG A 29 -9.64 7.58 12.35
N GLN A 30 -10.34 7.11 11.31
CA GLN A 30 -10.20 7.67 9.95
C GLN A 30 -11.04 8.94 9.75
N ALA A 31 -12.23 9.00 10.36
CA ALA A 31 -13.14 10.14 10.28
C ALA A 31 -13.60 10.53 11.70
N LEU A 32 -12.85 11.47 12.29
CA LEU A 32 -13.10 11.88 13.69
C LEU A 32 -14.50 12.48 13.88
N PRO A 33 -15.23 12.04 14.92
CA PRO A 33 -16.46 12.70 15.34
C PRO A 33 -16.24 14.17 15.68
N ALA A 34 -17.28 14.98 15.55
CA ALA A 34 -17.22 16.41 15.83
C ALA A 34 -16.84 16.72 17.29
N THR A 35 -17.23 15.85 18.23
CA THR A 35 -16.88 15.95 19.65
C THR A 35 -16.45 14.59 20.16
N LEU A 36 -15.48 14.58 21.05
CA LEU A 36 -14.97 13.38 21.70
C LEU A 36 -14.96 13.58 23.22
N THR A 37 -15.11 12.46 23.92
CA THR A 37 -14.97 12.41 25.38
C THR A 37 -13.97 11.33 25.73
N GLY A 38 -12.94 11.67 26.46
CA GLY A 38 -11.97 10.72 26.98
C GLY A 38 -12.57 9.78 28.01
N VAL A 39 -11.91 8.68 28.29
CA VAL A 39 -12.29 7.67 29.28
C VAL A 39 -12.38 8.30 30.69
N GLY A 40 -11.51 9.27 30.99
CA GLY A 40 -11.54 10.05 32.22
C GLY A 40 -12.58 11.17 32.25
N GLY A 41 -13.42 11.30 31.20
CA GLY A 41 -14.51 12.26 31.13
C GLY A 41 -14.14 13.62 30.53
N LEU A 42 -12.93 13.80 30.03
CA LEU A 42 -12.52 15.06 29.42
C LEU A 42 -13.13 15.22 28.01
N GLY A 43 -14.08 16.17 27.89
CA GLY A 43 -14.73 16.49 26.60
C GLY A 43 -13.88 17.49 25.78
N PHE A 44 -13.70 17.22 24.47
CA PHE A 44 -12.96 18.08 23.57
C PHE A 44 -13.46 18.00 22.11
N THR A 45 -13.08 18.96 21.28
CA THR A 45 -13.42 19.03 19.86
C THR A 45 -12.15 18.84 19.03
N PRO A 46 -12.07 17.84 18.14
CA PRO A 46 -11.00 17.75 17.15
C PRO A 46 -11.05 18.95 16.18
N ALA A 47 -9.90 19.60 15.98
CA ALA A 47 -9.73 20.74 15.09
C ALA A 47 -8.37 20.62 14.37
N LEU A 48 -8.11 19.46 13.80
CA LEU A 48 -6.86 19.19 13.08
C LEU A 48 -6.83 19.91 11.74
N ALA A 49 -5.71 20.52 11.38
CA ALA A 49 -5.53 21.26 10.13
C ALA A 49 -5.58 20.35 8.87
N LYS A 50 -5.29 19.07 9.04
CA LYS A 50 -5.38 18.05 7.98
C LYS A 50 -6.14 16.86 8.51
N ALA A 51 -7.06 16.33 7.69
CA ALA A 51 -7.64 15.02 7.93
C ALA A 51 -6.52 13.98 7.80
N ALA A 52 -6.03 13.48 8.92
CA ALA A 52 -5.02 12.44 8.96
C ALA A 52 -5.58 11.30 9.80
N GLY A 53 -5.61 10.10 9.26
CA GLY A 53 -6.00 8.93 10.02
C GLY A 53 -5.18 8.79 11.30
N LEU A 54 -5.85 8.50 12.40
CA LEU A 54 -5.23 8.25 13.70
C LEU A 54 -4.88 6.78 13.84
N GLU A 55 -3.72 6.53 14.46
CA GLU A 55 -3.26 5.19 14.77
C GLU A 55 -3.35 4.92 16.28
N ASP A 56 -3.34 3.65 16.64
CA ASP A 56 -3.19 3.23 18.03
C ASP A 56 -1.86 3.69 18.62
N GLY A 57 -1.93 4.45 19.72
CA GLY A 57 -0.77 5.04 20.38
C GLY A 57 -0.42 6.44 19.89
N ASP A 58 -1.08 7.01 18.91
CA ASP A 58 -1.00 8.44 18.60
C ASP A 58 -1.61 9.27 19.74
N ALA A 59 -1.36 10.57 19.76
CA ALA A 59 -2.01 11.47 20.72
C ALA A 59 -2.52 12.74 20.06
N LEU A 60 -3.61 13.26 20.60
CA LEU A 60 -4.18 14.54 20.23
C LEU A 60 -3.72 15.59 21.24
N ARG A 61 -3.03 16.64 20.78
CA ARG A 61 -2.60 17.75 21.63
C ARG A 61 -3.68 18.81 21.70
N LEU A 62 -4.09 19.11 22.92
CA LEU A 62 -5.01 20.17 23.25
C LEU A 62 -4.34 21.55 23.17
N GLU A 63 -5.15 22.62 23.08
CA GLU A 63 -4.68 24.02 23.08
C GLU A 63 -3.83 24.37 24.28
N ASP A 64 -4.07 23.76 25.43
CA ASP A 64 -3.33 23.96 26.68
C ASP A 64 -2.05 23.08 26.79
N GLY A 65 -1.72 22.32 25.74
CA GLY A 65 -0.52 21.51 25.66
C GLY A 65 -0.66 20.07 26.19
N ARG A 66 -1.76 19.74 26.87
CA ARG A 66 -2.04 18.38 27.36
C ARG A 66 -2.29 17.42 26.19
N LEU A 67 -2.01 16.14 26.40
CA LEU A 67 -2.19 15.08 25.40
C LEU A 67 -3.33 14.14 25.78
N ILE A 68 -4.14 13.79 24.78
CA ILE A 68 -5.13 12.71 24.85
C ILE A 68 -4.61 11.54 24.03
N LEU A 69 -4.32 10.40 24.66
CA LEU A 69 -3.84 9.20 23.97
C LEU A 69 -4.97 8.56 23.16
N VAL A 70 -4.69 8.14 21.95
CA VAL A 70 -5.62 7.40 21.10
C VAL A 70 -5.37 5.90 21.26
N GLU A 71 -6.43 5.17 21.61
CA GLU A 71 -6.42 3.70 21.73
C GLU A 71 -7.40 3.09 20.73
N ALA A 72 -6.97 2.03 20.06
CA ALA A 72 -7.87 1.28 19.18
C ALA A 72 -8.92 0.51 19.98
N ALA A 73 -10.20 0.74 19.67
CA ALA A 73 -11.31 0.02 20.28
C ALA A 73 -11.29 -1.47 19.88
N PRO A 74 -11.83 -2.36 20.73
CA PRO A 74 -12.16 -3.71 20.30
C PRO A 74 -13.28 -3.68 19.24
N GLU A 75 -13.07 -4.39 18.13
CA GLU A 75 -14.02 -4.50 17.02
C GLU A 75 -14.28 -5.96 16.67
N ALA A 76 -15.44 -6.25 16.09
CA ALA A 76 -15.77 -7.57 15.58
C ALA A 76 -15.05 -7.82 14.25
N LEU A 77 -14.09 -8.75 14.26
CA LEU A 77 -13.23 -9.07 13.14
C LEU A 77 -13.30 -10.55 12.80
N LEU A 78 -12.73 -10.91 11.66
CA LEU A 78 -12.38 -12.28 11.31
C LEU A 78 -10.87 -12.47 11.49
N GLU A 79 -10.48 -13.44 12.31
CA GLU A 79 -9.15 -14.01 12.31
C GLU A 79 -9.05 -15.00 11.14
N VAL A 80 -8.22 -14.70 10.16
CA VAL A 80 -8.13 -15.45 8.91
C VAL A 80 -6.85 -16.25 8.85
N ARG A 81 -7.00 -17.56 8.64
CA ARG A 81 -5.91 -18.51 8.47
C ARG A 81 -6.08 -19.31 7.17
N ALA A 82 -4.99 -19.84 6.66
CA ALA A 82 -4.99 -20.77 5.52
C ALA A 82 -4.02 -21.91 5.78
N THR A 83 -4.37 -23.12 5.33
CA THR A 83 -3.48 -24.29 5.35
C THR A 83 -2.31 -24.14 4.37
N ASN A 84 -2.51 -23.34 3.31
CA ASN A 84 -1.48 -23.01 2.33
C ASN A 84 -1.16 -21.51 2.42
N PRO A 85 0.07 -21.14 2.81
CA PRO A 85 0.48 -19.74 2.93
C PRO A 85 0.26 -18.89 1.67
N ALA A 86 0.36 -19.50 0.47
CA ALA A 86 0.10 -18.79 -0.78
C ALA A 86 -1.33 -18.28 -0.91
N ARG A 87 -2.32 -18.92 -0.28
CA ARG A 87 -3.70 -18.43 -0.25
C ARG A 87 -3.84 -17.17 0.60
N LEU A 88 -3.14 -17.14 1.74
CA LEU A 88 -3.14 -15.98 2.63
C LEU A 88 -2.49 -14.77 1.95
N LEU A 89 -1.39 -14.98 1.22
CA LEU A 89 -0.73 -13.92 0.43
C LEU A 89 -1.62 -13.39 -0.69
N ARG A 90 -2.32 -14.27 -1.42
CA ARG A 90 -3.28 -13.84 -2.45
C ARG A 90 -4.45 -13.07 -1.87
N LEU A 91 -4.94 -13.50 -0.71
CA LEU A 91 -5.99 -12.78 0.00
C LEU A 91 -5.50 -11.39 0.42
N ALA A 92 -4.30 -11.26 1.01
CA ALA A 92 -3.72 -9.97 1.38
C ALA A 92 -3.60 -9.03 0.18
N TRP A 93 -3.11 -9.54 -0.96
CA TRP A 93 -3.07 -8.79 -2.22
C TRP A 93 -4.45 -8.30 -2.66
N GLN A 94 -5.47 -9.17 -2.60
CA GLN A 94 -6.82 -8.82 -3.00
C GLN A 94 -7.48 -7.81 -2.06
N LEU A 95 -7.26 -7.95 -0.74
CA LEU A 95 -7.74 -6.99 0.25
C LEU A 95 -7.15 -5.60 -0.02
N GLY A 96 -5.84 -5.50 -0.24
CA GLY A 96 -5.17 -4.26 -0.60
C GLY A 96 -5.70 -3.65 -1.90
N GLY A 97 -5.87 -4.46 -2.95
CA GLY A 97 -6.44 -4.01 -4.23
C GLY A 97 -7.90 -3.56 -4.14
N SER A 98 -8.63 -4.02 -3.13
CA SER A 98 -10.02 -3.63 -2.87
C SER A 98 -10.15 -2.57 -1.77
N HIS A 99 -9.05 -1.99 -1.30
CA HIS A 99 -9.01 -1.01 -0.20
C HIS A 99 -9.72 -1.49 1.07
N VAL A 100 -9.70 -2.80 1.33
CA VAL A 100 -10.23 -3.38 2.56
C VAL A 100 -9.14 -3.35 3.63
N PRO A 101 -9.35 -2.66 4.76
CA PRO A 101 -8.34 -2.60 5.80
C PRO A 101 -8.06 -3.99 6.37
N ALA A 102 -6.78 -4.31 6.55
CA ALA A 102 -6.32 -5.58 7.07
C ALA A 102 -5.13 -5.38 8.02
N GLU A 103 -5.15 -6.06 9.17
CA GLU A 103 -3.99 -6.15 10.06
C GLU A 103 -3.25 -7.44 9.70
N ILE A 104 -1.95 -7.33 9.41
CA ILE A 104 -1.11 -8.43 8.94
C ILE A 104 -0.22 -8.90 10.09
N ALA A 105 -0.33 -10.19 10.44
CA ALA A 105 0.60 -10.86 11.34
C ALA A 105 1.27 -12.04 10.62
N ALA A 106 2.21 -12.71 11.26
CA ALA A 106 3.09 -13.70 10.61
C ALA A 106 2.33 -14.79 9.81
N GLU A 107 1.24 -15.34 10.36
CA GLU A 107 0.49 -16.44 9.74
C GLU A 107 -1.03 -16.21 9.82
N VAL A 108 -1.44 -14.96 10.03
CA VAL A 108 -2.84 -14.61 10.23
C VAL A 108 -3.12 -13.20 9.71
N LEU A 109 -4.31 -13.02 9.15
CA LEU A 109 -4.85 -11.69 8.85
C LEU A 109 -6.05 -11.43 9.76
N TYR A 110 -6.19 -10.20 10.22
CA TYR A 110 -7.42 -9.75 10.86
C TYR A 110 -8.10 -8.75 9.93
N VAL A 111 -9.37 -9.03 9.61
CA VAL A 111 -10.13 -8.23 8.64
C VAL A 111 -11.54 -7.97 9.19
N PRO A 112 -12.22 -6.91 8.73
CA PRO A 112 -13.62 -6.69 9.07
C PRO A 112 -14.51 -7.86 8.65
N ALA A 113 -15.60 -8.10 9.37
CA ALA A 113 -16.55 -9.16 9.05
C ALA A 113 -17.14 -9.02 7.61
N SER A 114 -17.20 -7.81 7.07
CA SER A 114 -17.61 -7.54 5.68
C SER A 114 -16.73 -8.19 4.63
N ALA A 115 -15.48 -8.55 4.95
CA ALA A 115 -14.57 -9.24 4.04
C ALA A 115 -14.79 -10.76 3.93
N ALA A 116 -15.82 -11.32 4.60
CA ALA A 116 -16.07 -12.77 4.65
C ALA A 116 -16.14 -13.45 3.28
N GLU A 117 -16.73 -12.79 2.27
CA GLU A 117 -16.81 -13.30 0.90
C GLU A 117 -15.43 -13.42 0.25
N LEU A 118 -14.59 -12.40 0.41
CA LEU A 118 -13.21 -12.42 -0.11
C LEU A 118 -12.40 -13.55 0.55
N VAL A 119 -12.54 -13.71 1.87
CA VAL A 119 -11.89 -14.76 2.65
C VAL A 119 -12.25 -16.15 2.11
N ARG A 120 -13.55 -16.42 1.92
CA ARG A 120 -14.05 -17.68 1.37
C ARG A 120 -13.61 -17.90 -0.06
N GLY A 121 -13.66 -16.87 -0.90
CA GLY A 121 -13.26 -16.93 -2.31
C GLY A 121 -11.82 -17.35 -2.51
N GLN A 122 -10.92 -17.04 -1.56
CA GLN A 122 -9.52 -17.48 -1.58
C GLN A 122 -9.28 -18.83 -0.88
N GLY A 123 -10.35 -19.49 -0.40
CA GLY A 123 -10.27 -20.78 0.31
C GLY A 123 -9.52 -20.63 1.65
N CYS A 124 -9.64 -19.49 2.29
CA CYS A 124 -9.18 -19.24 3.64
C CYS A 124 -10.31 -19.47 4.66
N THR A 125 -9.94 -19.69 5.91
CA THR A 125 -10.88 -19.87 7.03
C THR A 125 -10.87 -18.60 7.88
N GLY A 126 -12.04 -17.99 8.08
CA GLY A 126 -12.23 -16.85 8.96
C GLY A 126 -12.97 -17.27 10.22
N THR A 127 -12.39 -16.99 11.39
CA THR A 127 -13.00 -17.23 12.71
C THR A 127 -13.36 -15.88 13.34
N PRO A 128 -14.60 -15.67 13.79
CA PRO A 128 -14.98 -14.43 14.47
C PRO A 128 -14.19 -14.20 15.74
N VAL A 129 -13.65 -13.00 15.90
CA VAL A 129 -12.92 -12.56 17.10
C VAL A 129 -13.29 -11.11 17.44
N THR A 130 -13.10 -10.73 18.70
CA THR A 130 -13.23 -9.33 19.15
C THR A 130 -11.91 -8.87 19.70
N ARG A 131 -11.27 -7.87 19.05
CA ARG A 131 -9.99 -7.33 19.45
C ARG A 131 -9.79 -5.91 18.92
N ALA A 132 -8.82 -5.19 19.48
CA ALA A 132 -8.38 -3.91 18.93
C ALA A 132 -7.89 -4.12 17.49
N PHE A 133 -8.41 -3.32 16.56
CA PHE A 133 -8.07 -3.41 15.14
C PHE A 133 -7.01 -2.37 14.77
N LYS A 134 -5.88 -2.84 14.26
CA LYS A 134 -4.71 -2.02 13.91
C LYS A 134 -4.25 -2.36 12.49
N PRO A 135 -5.08 -2.04 11.46
CA PRO A 135 -4.75 -2.40 10.10
C PRO A 135 -3.49 -1.69 9.59
N GLU A 136 -2.89 -2.26 8.55
CA GLU A 136 -1.81 -1.62 7.82
C GLU A 136 -2.27 -0.28 7.25
N ARG A 137 -1.35 0.67 7.16
CA ARG A 137 -1.64 1.95 6.50
C ARG A 137 -1.78 1.74 5.01
N GLU A 138 -2.76 2.40 4.44
CA GLU A 138 -2.79 2.55 3.00
C GLU A 138 -1.52 3.26 2.53
N ALA A 139 -0.90 2.73 1.47
CA ALA A 139 0.20 3.42 0.82
C ALA A 139 -0.32 4.79 0.35
N HIS A 140 0.35 5.86 0.76
CA HIS A 140 -0.02 7.19 0.30
C HIS A 140 0.04 7.24 -1.22
N ASP A 141 -1.07 7.65 -1.84
CA ASP A 141 -1.09 7.98 -3.25
C ASP A 141 -0.14 9.17 -3.48
N HIS A 142 1.01 8.90 -4.07
CA HIS A 142 2.01 9.92 -4.44
C HIS A 142 1.55 10.81 -5.59
N SER A 143 0.40 10.55 -6.21
CA SER A 143 -0.17 11.39 -7.28
C SER A 143 -0.50 12.81 -6.81
N GLN A 144 -0.68 13.00 -5.50
CA GLN A 144 -0.91 14.31 -4.87
C GLN A 144 0.38 14.96 -4.31
N CYS A 145 1.51 14.30 -4.36
CA CYS A 145 2.79 14.95 -4.15
C CYS A 145 3.07 15.76 -5.42
N GLY A 146 2.62 17.01 -5.45
CA GLY A 146 2.86 17.95 -6.55
C GLY A 146 4.35 18.17 -6.78
N HIS A 147 4.99 17.21 -7.42
CA HIS A 147 6.23 17.45 -8.12
C HIS A 147 5.85 18.17 -9.41
N ASP A 148 5.61 19.49 -9.28
CA ASP A 148 5.56 20.38 -10.40
C ASP A 148 6.93 20.34 -11.09
N HIS A 149 7.08 19.41 -12.02
CA HIS A 149 8.17 19.42 -12.97
C HIS A 149 7.85 20.51 -13.99
N GLY A 150 7.86 21.75 -13.51
CA GLY A 150 7.85 22.93 -14.35
C GLY A 150 9.07 22.94 -15.25
N HIS A 151 9.01 22.20 -16.36
CA HIS A 151 9.89 22.40 -17.49
C HIS A 151 9.44 23.70 -18.19
N ASP A 152 9.82 24.83 -17.56
CA ASP A 152 9.71 26.13 -18.20
C ASP A 152 10.76 26.22 -19.32
N HIS A 153 10.40 25.68 -20.49
CA HIS A 153 11.15 25.88 -21.71
C HIS A 153 10.72 27.19 -22.35
N THR A 154 11.01 28.31 -21.70
CA THR A 154 10.95 29.62 -22.35
C THR A 154 12.11 29.74 -23.33
N HIS A 155 11.92 29.24 -24.56
CA HIS A 155 12.77 29.58 -25.68
C HIS A 155 12.42 31.01 -26.12
N ALA A 156 13.12 31.98 -25.56
CA ALA A 156 13.09 33.34 -26.06
C ALA A 156 13.86 33.40 -27.38
N HIS A 157 13.14 33.30 -28.49
CA HIS A 157 13.70 33.65 -29.80
C HIS A 157 13.68 35.16 -29.94
N SER A 158 14.82 35.82 -29.66
CA SER A 158 15.02 37.21 -30.02
C SER A 158 15.34 37.31 -31.52
N HIS A 159 14.36 37.76 -32.31
CA HIS A 159 14.58 38.17 -33.69
C HIS A 159 15.18 39.59 -33.70
N GLY A 160 16.49 39.66 -33.90
CA GLY A 160 17.13 40.93 -34.21
C GLY A 160 16.90 41.27 -35.67
N GLU A 161 16.22 42.38 -35.92
CA GLU A 161 16.17 43.01 -37.27
C GLU A 161 17.51 43.63 -37.59
N ALA A 162 18.06 43.23 -38.74
CA ALA A 162 18.98 44.09 -39.49
C ALA A 162 18.84 43.69 -40.98
N GLY A 163 18.31 44.60 -41.76
CA GLY A 163 18.05 44.44 -43.17
C GLY A 163 19.33 44.36 -44.02
N GLN A 164 19.21 43.63 -45.12
CA GLN A 164 19.70 44.06 -46.43
C GLN A 164 19.22 43.10 -47.52
N ALA A 165 18.70 43.69 -48.59
CA ALA A 165 18.17 43.04 -49.76
C ALA A 165 19.29 42.41 -50.62
N HIS A 166 19.08 41.17 -51.05
CA HIS A 166 19.54 40.66 -52.36
C HIS A 166 18.68 39.45 -52.73
N GLY A 167 18.01 39.61 -53.87
CA GLY A 167 17.16 38.58 -54.45
C GLY A 167 18.03 37.46 -55.07
N GLN A 168 17.54 36.24 -54.92
CA GLN A 168 17.69 35.15 -55.90
C GLN A 168 16.65 34.07 -55.60
N THR A 169 15.84 33.75 -56.57
CA THR A 169 14.84 32.70 -56.64
C THR A 169 15.54 31.34 -56.76
N HIS A 170 15.30 30.45 -55.80
CA HIS A 170 15.36 29.01 -56.03
C HIS A 170 14.31 28.32 -55.13
N GLY A 171 13.30 27.76 -55.80
CA GLY A 171 12.34 26.90 -55.17
C GLY A 171 12.97 25.56 -54.83
N GLN A 172 12.80 25.14 -53.59
CA GLN A 172 12.85 23.74 -53.19
C GLN A 172 11.91 23.52 -52.00
N THR A 173 10.88 22.74 -52.26
CA THR A 173 9.98 22.19 -51.29
C THR A 173 10.67 21.06 -50.51
N HIS A 174 10.90 21.26 -49.23
CA HIS A 174 11.25 20.17 -48.35
C HIS A 174 10.23 20.11 -47.21
N GLY A 175 9.27 19.19 -47.35
CA GLY A 175 8.45 18.73 -46.23
C GLY A 175 9.36 17.88 -45.29
N GLN A 176 9.59 18.32 -44.07
CA GLN A 176 10.13 17.49 -43.02
C GLN A 176 9.09 17.20 -41.99
N THR A 177 8.58 15.98 -42.03
CA THR A 177 7.84 15.35 -40.95
C THR A 177 8.85 14.84 -39.94
N HIS A 178 8.89 15.45 -38.75
CA HIS A 178 9.70 14.92 -37.63
C HIS A 178 8.90 13.83 -36.93
N GLY A 179 9.15 12.57 -37.33
CA GLY A 179 8.78 11.41 -36.54
C GLY A 179 9.86 11.15 -35.50
N HIS A 180 9.54 11.30 -34.22
CA HIS A 180 10.43 10.85 -33.15
C HIS A 180 10.18 9.36 -32.91
N ASP A 181 11.02 8.53 -33.52
CA ASP A 181 11.10 7.09 -33.28
C ASP A 181 12.14 6.85 -32.21
N HIS A 182 11.72 6.54 -30.98
CA HIS A 182 12.58 6.09 -29.89
C HIS A 182 12.70 4.57 -29.94
N GLY A 183 13.41 4.07 -30.95
CA GLY A 183 13.79 2.66 -31.03
C GLY A 183 14.89 2.35 -30.02
N HIS A 184 14.56 1.82 -28.85
CA HIS A 184 15.51 1.16 -27.97
C HIS A 184 15.64 -0.30 -28.40
N SER A 185 16.61 -0.60 -29.26
CA SER A 185 17.02 -1.98 -29.56
C SER A 185 17.96 -2.46 -28.45
N HIS A 186 17.45 -3.34 -27.57
CA HIS A 186 18.28 -4.14 -26.67
C HIS A 186 18.56 -5.48 -27.35
N ASP A 187 19.69 -5.60 -28.02
CA ASP A 187 20.25 -6.87 -28.47
C ASP A 187 20.80 -7.63 -27.26
N HIS A 188 20.00 -8.54 -26.71
CA HIS A 188 20.48 -9.58 -25.80
C HIS A 188 20.66 -10.87 -26.58
N ALA A 189 21.86 -11.10 -27.09
CA ALA A 189 22.26 -12.42 -27.56
C ALA A 189 22.46 -13.33 -26.34
N HIS A 190 21.47 -14.17 -26.05
CA HIS A 190 21.61 -15.28 -25.13
C HIS A 190 21.95 -16.54 -25.94
N ASP A 191 23.23 -16.86 -25.97
CA ASP A 191 23.72 -18.16 -26.41
C ASP A 191 23.47 -19.20 -25.30
N HIS A 192 22.43 -20.00 -25.43
CA HIS A 192 22.17 -21.16 -24.57
C HIS A 192 22.52 -22.44 -25.29
N GLY A 193 23.80 -22.74 -25.35
CA GLY A 193 24.27 -24.06 -25.71
C GLY A 193 23.97 -25.06 -24.60
N HIS A 194 22.85 -25.75 -24.64
CA HIS A 194 22.57 -26.93 -23.81
C HIS A 194 22.82 -28.18 -24.61
N SER A 195 24.01 -28.76 -24.44
CA SER A 195 24.28 -30.15 -24.84
C SER A 195 23.74 -31.08 -23.74
N HIS A 196 22.68 -31.78 -24.02
CA HIS A 196 22.17 -32.88 -23.16
C HIS A 196 22.78 -34.18 -23.64
N ASP A 197 23.81 -34.64 -22.95
CA ASP A 197 24.25 -36.03 -23.02
C ASP A 197 23.31 -36.89 -22.15
N HIS A 198 22.42 -37.64 -22.81
CA HIS A 198 21.63 -38.67 -22.16
C HIS A 198 22.41 -39.98 -22.13
N ALA A 199 23.09 -40.25 -21.02
CA ALA A 199 23.56 -41.58 -20.70
C ALA A 199 22.37 -42.46 -20.24
N HIS A 200 21.91 -43.36 -21.08
CA HIS A 200 20.97 -44.43 -20.72
C HIS A 200 21.67 -45.40 -19.76
N GLN A 201 21.26 -45.38 -18.49
CA GLN A 201 21.58 -46.46 -17.57
C GLN A 201 20.46 -47.48 -17.61
N ASP A 202 20.84 -48.65 -18.15
CA ASP A 202 20.03 -49.88 -18.24
C ASP A 202 19.89 -50.44 -16.82
N HIS A 203 18.70 -50.36 -16.23
CA HIS A 203 18.38 -51.01 -14.97
C HIS A 203 17.73 -52.34 -15.24
N GLY A 204 18.56 -53.41 -15.29
CA GLY A 204 18.12 -54.77 -15.33
C GLY A 204 17.28 -55.14 -14.09
N HIS A 205 16.00 -55.42 -14.33
CA HIS A 205 15.12 -56.02 -13.31
C HIS A 205 15.39 -57.51 -13.21
N VAL A 206 15.96 -57.93 -12.10
CA VAL A 206 16.06 -59.34 -11.71
C VAL A 206 14.77 -59.70 -10.99
N HIS A 207 13.94 -60.56 -11.63
CA HIS A 207 12.81 -61.21 -10.97
C HIS A 207 13.32 -62.43 -10.20
N GLY A 208 13.28 -62.36 -8.85
CA GLY A 208 13.41 -63.54 -8.01
C GLY A 208 12.07 -64.26 -7.84
N PRO A 209 12.06 -65.61 -7.93
CA PRO A 209 10.86 -66.37 -7.65
C PRO A 209 10.73 -66.61 -6.14
N ASP A 210 9.64 -66.15 -5.53
CA ASP A 210 8.98 -66.75 -4.37
C ASP A 210 7.98 -65.79 -3.74
N CYS A 211 6.74 -65.87 -4.24
CA CYS A 211 5.59 -65.47 -3.41
C CYS A 211 4.65 -66.67 -3.36
N LYS A 212 4.74 -67.48 -2.31
CA LYS A 212 3.74 -68.48 -1.97
C LYS A 212 2.47 -67.78 -1.48
N HIS A 213 1.35 -68.14 -2.11
CA HIS A 213 0.02 -67.96 -1.58
C HIS A 213 -0.24 -69.07 -0.55
N ASP A 214 -0.72 -68.71 0.65
CA ASP A 214 -1.51 -69.61 1.49
C ASP A 214 -2.63 -68.78 2.16
N HIS A 215 -3.86 -69.24 1.82
CA HIS A 215 -5.18 -69.20 2.47
C HIS A 215 -5.68 -67.95 3.14
#